data_febac30a5955512b43d212b54adef79c
#
_entry.id   febac30a5955512b43d212b54adef79c
#
_cell.length_a   1.000
_cell.length_b   1.000
_cell.length_c   1.000
_cell.angle_alpha   90.00
_cell.angle_beta   90.00
_cell.angle_gamma   90.00
#
_symmetry.space_group_name_H-M   'P 1'
#
loop_
_entity.id
_entity.type
_entity.pdbx_description
1 polymer ?
#
loop_
_entity_poly.entity_id
_entity_poly.type
_entity_poly.pdbx_seq_one_letter_code
_entity_poly.pdbx_strand_id
1 'polypeptide(L)'
;MIQYILAFFVFVFSTLASWYEGSEIRSNPWEWKYSAFFSQMLHGSITNSSDISQLDHFIYAAKFKPAFPLLMALSIIYIVMLTGYWLCRRSNKRFRLFYAGSLLFWILGAMVADSPTIGGHYFTMLFMTAGAGSAAMALLSVLRAKCWRGEELK
;
A
#
# COMPACT_ATOMS: atom_id res chain seq x y z
N MET A 1 17.52 11.81 -5.25
CA MET A 1 17.34 12.47 -3.93
C MET A 1 15.99 13.21 -3.87
N ILE A 2 15.69 14.13 -4.75
CA ILE A 2 14.43 14.93 -4.75
C ILE A 2 13.18 14.04 -4.71
N GLN A 3 13.13 12.94 -5.46
CA GLN A 3 11.99 12.02 -5.50
C GLN A 3 11.69 11.38 -4.14
N TYR A 4 12.72 11.02 -3.37
CA TYR A 4 12.54 10.47 -2.02
C TYR A 4 11.99 11.51 -1.06
N ILE A 5 12.49 12.74 -1.14
CA ILE A 5 12.04 13.84 -0.28
C ILE A 5 10.57 14.14 -0.56
N LEU A 6 10.20 14.25 -1.84
CA LEU A 6 8.82 14.51 -2.23
C LEU A 6 7.87 13.38 -1.79
N ALA A 7 8.24 12.13 -2.08
CA ALA A 7 7.43 10.97 -1.69
C ALA A 7 7.30 10.85 -0.17
N PHE A 8 8.37 11.11 0.58
CA PHE A 8 8.34 11.14 2.04
C PHE A 8 7.44 12.25 2.58
N PHE A 9 7.48 13.43 1.99
CA PHE A 9 6.61 14.53 2.37
C PHE A 9 5.14 14.20 2.13
N VAL A 10 4.81 13.64 0.96
CA VAL A 10 3.45 13.16 0.66
C VAL A 10 3.01 12.08 1.64
N PHE A 11 3.91 11.14 1.98
CA PHE A 11 3.64 10.09 2.96
C PHE A 11 3.29 10.67 4.34
N VAL A 12 4.11 11.58 4.86
CA VAL A 12 3.88 12.19 6.20
C VAL A 12 2.57 12.99 6.20
N PHE A 13 2.34 13.83 5.19
CA PHE A 13 1.12 14.60 5.08
C PHE A 13 -0.12 13.70 5.01
N SER A 14 -0.12 12.70 4.15
CA SER A 14 -1.26 11.78 3.99
C SER A 14 -1.49 10.92 5.23
N THR A 15 -0.42 10.58 5.97
CA THR A 15 -0.54 9.87 7.27
C THR A 15 -1.27 10.73 8.30
N LEU A 16 -0.87 11.99 8.46
CA LEU A 16 -1.52 12.91 9.39
C LEU A 16 -2.98 13.17 9.01
N ALA A 17 -3.25 13.38 7.71
CA ALA A 17 -4.59 13.57 7.20
C ALA A 17 -5.48 12.32 7.39
N SER A 18 -4.95 11.13 7.12
CA SER A 18 -5.65 9.86 7.35
C SER A 18 -5.99 9.66 8.82
N TRP A 19 -5.05 9.96 9.70
CA TRP A 19 -5.26 9.87 11.15
C TRP A 19 -6.35 10.84 11.62
N TYR A 20 -6.34 12.08 11.14
CA TYR A 20 -7.33 13.10 11.46
C TYR A 20 -8.72 12.69 10.97
N GLU A 21 -8.87 12.33 9.69
CA GLU A 21 -10.15 11.90 9.13
C GLU A 21 -10.68 10.62 9.78
N GLY A 22 -9.79 9.70 10.13
CA GLY A 22 -10.15 8.46 10.81
C GLY A 22 -10.60 8.67 12.25
N SER A 23 -10.30 9.81 12.87
CA SER A 23 -10.75 10.12 14.23
C SER A 23 -12.28 10.17 14.38
N GLU A 24 -13.02 10.30 13.29
CA GLU A 24 -14.49 10.18 13.26
C GLU A 24 -15.01 8.85 13.81
N ILE A 25 -14.21 7.78 13.81
CA ILE A 25 -14.61 6.50 14.42
C ILE A 25 -15.08 6.68 15.86
N ARG A 26 -14.52 7.64 16.59
CA ARG A 26 -14.85 7.92 18.00
C ARG A 26 -16.29 8.42 18.16
N SER A 27 -16.83 9.08 17.17
CA SER A 27 -18.21 9.59 17.16
C SER A 27 -19.25 8.61 16.59
N ASN A 28 -18.78 7.46 16.05
CA ASN A 28 -19.63 6.46 15.40
C ASN A 28 -19.59 5.10 16.13
N PRO A 29 -20.34 4.92 17.25
CA PRO A 29 -20.32 3.67 18.02
C PRO A 29 -20.73 2.43 17.23
N TRP A 30 -21.56 2.57 16.20
CA TRP A 30 -22.01 1.47 15.34
C TRP A 30 -20.86 0.82 14.55
N GLU A 31 -19.83 1.60 14.24
CA GLU A 31 -18.68 1.13 13.48
C GLU A 31 -17.60 0.48 14.36
N TRP A 32 -17.67 0.62 15.68
CA TRP A 32 -16.66 0.04 16.58
C TRP A 32 -16.54 -1.47 16.41
N LYS A 33 -17.66 -2.15 16.23
CA LYS A 33 -17.70 -3.60 16.01
C LYS A 33 -16.92 -4.03 14.75
N TYR A 34 -16.94 -3.19 13.71
CA TYR A 34 -16.41 -3.55 12.39
C TYR A 34 -15.10 -2.87 12.02
N SER A 35 -14.78 -1.76 12.66
CA SER A 35 -13.65 -0.92 12.28
C SER A 35 -12.60 -0.74 13.37
N ALA A 36 -12.93 -1.02 14.65
CA ALA A 36 -12.01 -0.90 15.77
C ALA A 36 -11.30 -2.24 16.08
N PHE A 37 -10.62 -2.79 15.09
CA PHE A 37 -9.97 -4.10 15.17
C PHE A 37 -8.89 -4.17 16.25
N PHE A 38 -8.00 -3.17 16.29
CA PHE A 38 -6.91 -3.14 17.25
C PHE A 38 -7.41 -2.90 18.69
N SER A 39 -8.42 -2.06 18.85
CA SER A 39 -9.03 -1.81 20.17
C SER A 39 -9.72 -3.07 20.70
N GLN A 40 -10.44 -3.80 19.87
CA GLN A 40 -11.05 -5.08 20.25
C GLN A 40 -10.02 -6.13 20.64
N MET A 41 -8.88 -6.16 19.95
CA MET A 41 -7.78 -7.07 20.26
C MET A 41 -7.13 -6.76 21.62
N LEU A 42 -7.07 -5.47 22.01
CA LEU A 42 -6.44 -5.02 23.23
C LEU A 42 -7.39 -5.05 24.45
N HIS A 43 -8.65 -4.69 24.27
CA HIS A 43 -9.61 -4.45 25.36
C HIS A 43 -10.82 -5.39 25.34
N GLY A 44 -10.96 -6.24 24.32
CA GLY A 44 -12.14 -7.10 24.15
C GLY A 44 -13.36 -6.31 23.68
N SER A 45 -14.28 -5.97 24.59
CA SER A 45 -15.46 -5.16 24.24
C SER A 45 -15.18 -3.67 24.43
N ILE A 46 -15.46 -2.87 23.41
CA ILE A 46 -15.31 -1.42 23.44
C ILE A 46 -16.61 -0.82 24.00
N THR A 47 -16.52 -0.11 25.10
CA THR A 47 -17.64 0.56 25.73
C THR A 47 -17.58 2.07 25.65
N ASN A 48 -16.37 2.63 25.54
CA ASN A 48 -16.14 4.06 25.51
C ASN A 48 -15.28 4.47 24.31
N SER A 49 -15.46 5.70 23.84
CA SER A 49 -14.65 6.29 22.78
C SER A 49 -13.17 6.46 23.14
N SER A 50 -12.86 6.48 24.44
CA SER A 50 -11.47 6.51 24.96
C SER A 50 -10.70 5.21 24.71
N ASP A 51 -11.40 4.09 24.55
CA ASP A 51 -10.80 2.76 24.36
C ASP A 51 -10.33 2.53 22.92
N ILE A 52 -10.63 3.49 22.03
CA ILE A 52 -10.30 3.37 20.61
C ILE A 52 -8.82 3.69 20.37
N SER A 53 -8.11 2.70 19.81
CA SER A 53 -6.71 2.82 19.43
C SER A 53 -6.51 3.82 18.29
N GLN A 54 -5.37 4.51 18.30
CA GLN A 54 -4.97 5.40 17.22
C GLN A 54 -4.82 4.66 15.88
N LEU A 55 -4.52 3.36 15.92
CA LEU A 55 -4.39 2.54 14.71
C LEU A 55 -5.75 2.29 14.03
N ASP A 56 -6.84 2.25 14.80
CA ASP A 56 -8.18 2.06 14.25
C ASP A 56 -8.67 3.26 13.44
N HIS A 57 -8.11 4.45 13.69
CA HIS A 57 -8.33 5.62 12.84
C HIS A 57 -7.96 5.34 11.38
N PHE A 58 -6.80 4.70 11.15
CA PHE A 58 -6.36 4.37 9.80
C PHE A 58 -7.25 3.33 9.13
N ILE A 59 -7.75 2.33 9.88
CA ILE A 59 -8.70 1.34 9.36
C ILE A 59 -10.00 2.01 8.95
N TYR A 60 -10.54 2.88 9.81
CA TYR A 60 -11.77 3.61 9.52
C TYR A 60 -11.60 4.53 8.31
N ALA A 61 -10.53 5.32 8.26
CA ALA A 61 -10.23 6.17 7.12
C ALA A 61 -10.10 5.36 5.83
N ALA A 62 -9.38 4.22 5.86
CA ALA A 62 -9.21 3.36 4.69
C ALA A 62 -10.55 2.79 4.16
N LYS A 63 -11.53 2.56 5.04
CA LYS A 63 -12.86 2.05 4.64
C LYS A 63 -13.76 3.14 4.07
N PHE A 64 -13.83 4.30 4.71
CA PHE A 64 -14.86 5.31 4.46
C PHE A 64 -14.33 6.59 3.81
N LYS A 65 -13.07 6.94 4.03
CA LYS A 65 -12.39 8.13 3.48
C LYS A 65 -11.06 7.75 2.84
N PRO A 66 -11.07 6.96 1.75
CA PRO A 66 -9.87 6.29 1.25
C PRO A 66 -8.85 7.22 0.59
N ALA A 67 -9.15 8.50 0.34
CA ALA A 67 -8.29 9.39 -0.43
C ALA A 67 -6.86 9.51 0.17
N PHE A 68 -6.75 9.88 1.44
CA PHE A 68 -5.45 10.02 2.09
C PHE A 68 -4.80 8.67 2.43
N PRO A 69 -5.51 7.63 2.91
CA PRO A 69 -4.94 6.29 3.02
C PRO A 69 -4.39 5.71 1.72
N LEU A 70 -5.03 5.98 0.58
CA LEU A 70 -4.52 5.59 -0.74
C LEU A 70 -3.23 6.32 -1.10
N LEU A 71 -3.17 7.65 -0.87
CA LEU A 71 -1.95 8.43 -1.08
C LEU A 71 -0.80 7.95 -0.18
N MET A 72 -1.10 7.61 1.08
CA MET A 72 -0.15 7.04 2.01
C MET A 72 0.39 5.70 1.49
N ALA A 73 -0.49 4.79 1.08
CA ALA A 73 -0.11 3.49 0.53
C ALA A 73 0.70 3.64 -0.77
N LEU A 74 0.27 4.51 -1.69
CA LEU A 74 0.97 4.80 -2.94
C LEU A 74 2.38 5.33 -2.70
N SER A 75 2.54 6.23 -1.71
CA SER A 75 3.85 6.79 -1.36
C SER A 75 4.80 5.73 -0.81
N ILE A 76 4.31 4.82 0.05
CA ILE A 76 5.10 3.68 0.55
C ILE A 76 5.51 2.76 -0.60
N ILE A 77 4.55 2.36 -1.44
CA ILE A 77 4.81 1.50 -2.60
C ILE A 77 5.89 2.13 -3.49
N TYR A 78 5.76 3.43 -3.77
CA TYR A 78 6.72 4.15 -4.58
C TYR A 78 8.13 4.15 -3.96
N ILE A 79 8.25 4.48 -2.67
CA ILE A 79 9.54 4.51 -1.95
C ILE A 79 10.19 3.11 -1.95
N VAL A 80 9.42 2.07 -1.65
CA VAL A 80 9.90 0.67 -1.60
C VAL A 80 10.37 0.23 -2.98
N MET A 81 9.59 0.48 -4.03
CA MET A 81 9.92 0.10 -5.41
C MET A 81 11.14 0.87 -5.93
N LEU A 82 11.24 2.16 -5.64
CA LEU A 82 12.38 2.99 -6.01
C LEU A 82 13.67 2.53 -5.31
N THR A 83 13.58 2.25 -4.01
CA THR A 83 14.71 1.74 -3.21
C THR A 83 15.14 0.36 -3.72
N GLY A 84 14.21 -0.53 -3.94
CA GLY A 84 14.47 -1.87 -4.48
C GLY A 84 15.11 -1.80 -5.87
N TYR A 85 14.61 -0.92 -6.75
CA TYR A 85 15.21 -0.69 -8.07
C TYR A 85 16.66 -0.21 -7.94
N TRP A 86 16.92 0.74 -7.05
CA TRP A 86 18.27 1.30 -6.85
C TRP A 86 19.25 0.26 -6.30
N LEU A 87 18.85 -0.50 -5.26
CA LEU A 87 19.66 -1.57 -4.68
C LEU A 87 19.98 -2.68 -5.70
N CYS A 88 19.00 -3.04 -6.53
CA CYS A 88 19.13 -4.10 -7.52
C CYS A 88 19.71 -3.62 -8.87
N ARG A 89 20.08 -2.34 -9.00
CA ARG A 89 20.51 -1.74 -10.28
C ARG A 89 21.72 -2.41 -10.90
N ARG A 90 22.66 -2.91 -10.09
CA ARG A 90 23.89 -3.59 -10.52
C ARG A 90 23.77 -5.11 -10.60
N SER A 91 22.63 -5.69 -10.24
CA SER A 91 22.45 -7.13 -10.13
C SER A 91 21.32 -7.62 -11.05
N ASN A 92 21.45 -8.86 -11.54
CA ASN A 92 20.39 -9.58 -12.25
C ASN A 92 19.16 -9.87 -11.36
N LYS A 93 19.16 -9.35 -10.12
CA LYS A 93 18.08 -9.54 -9.14
C LYS A 93 16.86 -8.65 -9.38
N ARG A 94 16.95 -7.65 -10.29
CA ARG A 94 15.82 -6.74 -10.60
C ARG A 94 14.55 -7.48 -11.01
N PHE A 95 14.68 -8.47 -11.88
CA PHE A 95 13.54 -9.28 -12.30
C PHE A 95 12.85 -9.94 -11.10
N ARG A 96 13.63 -10.56 -10.20
CA ARG A 96 13.08 -11.25 -9.01
C ARG A 96 12.37 -10.28 -8.07
N LEU A 97 12.88 -9.06 -7.89
CA LEU A 97 12.26 -8.03 -7.08
C LEU A 97 10.88 -7.64 -7.64
N PHE A 98 10.82 -7.29 -8.92
CA PHE A 98 9.57 -6.86 -9.53
C PHE A 98 8.55 -8.00 -9.66
N TYR A 99 9.02 -9.22 -9.93
CA TYR A 99 8.17 -10.40 -9.97
C TYR A 99 7.57 -10.72 -8.59
N ALA A 100 8.38 -10.75 -7.55
CA ALA A 100 7.91 -10.95 -6.18
C ALA A 100 6.95 -9.81 -5.74
N GLY A 101 7.26 -8.57 -6.10
CA GLY A 101 6.39 -7.42 -5.86
C GLY A 101 5.03 -7.56 -6.54
N SER A 102 4.99 -8.04 -7.79
CA SER A 102 3.73 -8.23 -8.51
C SER A 102 2.86 -9.29 -7.84
N LEU A 103 3.44 -10.43 -7.44
CA LEU A 103 2.71 -11.47 -6.71
C LEU A 103 2.16 -10.97 -5.39
N LEU A 104 2.98 -10.23 -4.61
CA LEU A 104 2.55 -9.64 -3.35
C LEU A 104 1.36 -8.70 -3.54
N PHE A 105 1.41 -7.79 -4.52
CA PHE A 105 0.32 -6.87 -4.77
C PHE A 105 -0.96 -7.57 -5.22
N TRP A 106 -0.87 -8.60 -6.04
CA TRP A 106 -2.05 -9.37 -6.45
C TRP A 106 -2.67 -10.14 -5.28
N ILE A 107 -1.85 -10.71 -4.40
CA ILE A 107 -2.34 -11.36 -3.16
C ILE A 107 -3.05 -10.32 -2.28
N LEU A 108 -2.44 -9.15 -2.04
CA LEU A 108 -3.07 -8.09 -1.25
C LEU A 108 -4.37 -7.59 -1.90
N GLY A 109 -4.39 -7.44 -3.22
CA GLY A 109 -5.59 -7.07 -3.96
C GLY A 109 -6.70 -8.10 -3.83
N ALA A 110 -6.38 -9.38 -3.93
CA ALA A 110 -7.35 -10.47 -3.75
C ALA A 110 -7.91 -10.52 -2.32
N MET A 111 -7.08 -10.29 -1.29
CA MET A 111 -7.53 -10.26 0.10
C MET A 111 -8.53 -9.13 0.40
N VAL A 112 -8.45 -8.02 -0.34
CA VAL A 112 -9.32 -6.85 -0.13
C VAL A 112 -10.49 -6.84 -1.11
N ALA A 113 -10.49 -7.67 -2.16
CA ALA A 113 -11.48 -7.67 -3.24
C ALA A 113 -12.92 -7.89 -2.76
N ASP A 114 -13.12 -8.72 -1.73
CA ASP A 114 -14.44 -9.03 -1.17
C ASP A 114 -14.95 -7.98 -0.17
N SER A 115 -14.19 -6.90 0.03
CA SER A 115 -14.61 -5.84 0.97
C SER A 115 -15.81 -5.07 0.42
N PRO A 116 -16.92 -4.96 1.18
CA PRO A 116 -18.12 -4.23 0.75
C PRO A 116 -17.97 -2.71 0.83
N THR A 117 -16.81 -2.22 1.29
CA THR A 117 -16.58 -0.79 1.51
C THR A 117 -16.05 -0.08 0.26
N ILE A 118 -16.36 1.20 0.13
CA ILE A 118 -15.86 2.05 -0.96
C ILE A 118 -14.32 2.02 -0.97
N GLY A 119 -13.70 2.13 0.21
CA GLY A 119 -12.24 2.06 0.34
C GLY A 119 -11.67 0.73 -0.12
N GLY A 120 -12.33 -0.39 0.19
CA GLY A 120 -11.92 -1.71 -0.27
C GLY A 120 -11.79 -1.81 -1.79
N HIS A 121 -12.77 -1.29 -2.53
CA HIS A 121 -12.72 -1.25 -3.99
C HIS A 121 -11.53 -0.43 -4.51
N TYR A 122 -11.28 0.75 -3.94
CA TYR A 122 -10.14 1.58 -4.34
C TYR A 122 -8.79 0.92 -4.01
N PHE A 123 -8.66 0.28 -2.84
CA PHE A 123 -7.44 -0.47 -2.50
C PHE A 123 -7.23 -1.69 -3.40
N THR A 124 -8.29 -2.40 -3.76
CA THR A 124 -8.22 -3.49 -4.75
C THR A 124 -7.69 -2.98 -6.09
N MET A 125 -8.24 -1.87 -6.61
CA MET A 125 -7.76 -1.25 -7.84
C MET A 125 -6.28 -0.82 -7.73
N LEU A 126 -5.88 -0.21 -6.61
CA LEU A 126 -4.50 0.20 -6.37
C LEU A 126 -3.54 -1.01 -6.42
N PHE A 127 -3.85 -2.08 -5.69
CA PHE A 127 -2.99 -3.26 -5.65
C PHE A 127 -2.96 -4.01 -6.98
N MET A 128 -4.09 -4.15 -7.67
CA MET A 128 -4.13 -4.80 -8.99
C MET A 128 -3.32 -4.02 -10.02
N THR A 129 -3.43 -2.69 -10.06
CA THR A 129 -2.64 -1.84 -10.99
C THR A 129 -1.15 -1.81 -10.62
N ALA A 130 -0.81 -1.75 -9.33
CA ALA A 130 0.58 -1.85 -8.87
C ALA A 130 1.19 -3.21 -9.20
N GLY A 131 0.42 -4.30 -9.08
CA GLY A 131 0.83 -5.64 -9.48
C GLY A 131 1.10 -5.75 -10.97
N ALA A 132 0.20 -5.23 -11.82
CA ALA A 132 0.37 -5.20 -13.27
C ALA A 132 1.59 -4.36 -13.70
N GLY A 133 1.79 -3.18 -13.09
CA GLY A 133 2.95 -2.33 -13.34
C GLY A 133 4.26 -3.02 -12.94
N SER A 134 4.29 -3.69 -11.81
CA SER A 134 5.46 -4.46 -11.35
C SER A 134 5.75 -5.64 -12.29
N ALA A 135 4.73 -6.35 -12.76
CA ALA A 135 4.89 -7.43 -13.74
C ALA A 135 5.47 -6.92 -15.07
N ALA A 136 4.98 -5.77 -15.56
CA ALA A 136 5.51 -5.13 -16.77
C ALA A 136 6.99 -4.75 -16.59
N MET A 137 7.38 -4.19 -15.45
CA MET A 137 8.79 -3.86 -15.15
C MET A 137 9.65 -5.12 -15.04
N ALA A 138 9.13 -6.23 -14.51
CA ALA A 138 9.82 -7.52 -14.52
C ALA A 138 10.08 -7.99 -15.94
N LEU A 139 9.07 -7.98 -16.80
CA LEU A 139 9.20 -8.37 -18.21
C LEU A 139 10.22 -7.52 -18.96
N LEU A 140 10.14 -6.20 -18.81
CA LEU A 140 11.10 -5.26 -19.44
C LEU A 140 12.55 -5.53 -18.98
N SER A 141 12.74 -5.89 -17.72
CA SER A 141 14.08 -6.22 -17.21
C SER A 141 14.68 -7.47 -17.83
N VAL A 142 13.84 -8.47 -18.16
CA VAL A 142 14.26 -9.70 -18.87
C VAL A 142 14.57 -9.42 -20.33
N LEU A 143 13.70 -8.67 -21.00
CA LEU A 143 13.90 -8.33 -22.41
C LEU A 143 15.19 -7.54 -22.63
N ARG A 144 15.47 -6.55 -21.79
CA ARG A 144 16.73 -5.81 -21.86
C ARG A 144 17.96 -6.71 -21.62
N ALA A 145 17.88 -7.64 -20.67
CA ALA A 145 18.97 -8.58 -20.41
C ALA A 145 19.24 -9.54 -21.58
N LYS A 146 18.19 -9.92 -22.34
CA LYS A 146 18.33 -10.76 -23.55
C LYS A 146 18.92 -9.96 -24.73
N CYS A 147 18.50 -8.72 -24.93
CA CYS A 147 18.98 -7.87 -26.00
C CYS A 147 20.51 -7.63 -25.85
N TRP A 148 20.97 -7.30 -24.64
CA TRP A 148 22.40 -7.12 -24.36
C TRP A 148 23.25 -8.36 -24.64
N ARG A 149 22.73 -9.55 -24.30
CA ARG A 149 23.41 -10.81 -24.55
C ARG A 149 23.47 -11.21 -26.04
N GLY A 150 22.50 -10.77 -26.83
CA GLY A 150 22.44 -11.01 -28.26
C GLY A 150 23.41 -10.12 -29.07
N GLU A 151 23.82 -8.99 -28.55
CA GLU A 151 24.83 -8.11 -29.18
C GLU A 151 26.26 -8.59 -28.96
N GLU A 152 26.55 -9.31 -27.86
CA GLU A 152 27.88 -9.89 -27.59
C GLU A 152 28.20 -11.13 -28.46
N LEU A 153 27.21 -11.69 -29.17
CA LEU A 153 27.35 -12.88 -30.02
C LEU A 153 27.42 -12.55 -31.53
N LYS A 154 27.47 -11.27 -31.90
CA LYS A 154 27.71 -10.78 -33.25
C LYS A 154 29.06 -10.09 -33.36
#